data_de6cc047ee8714edc0b040d9da55c31d
#
_entry.id   de6cc047ee8714edc0b040d9da55c31d
#
_cell.length_a   1.000
_cell.length_b   1.000
_cell.length_c   1.000
_cell.angle_alpha   90.00
_cell.angle_beta   90.00
_cell.angle_gamma   90.00
#
_symmetry.space_group_name_H-M   'P 1'
#
loop_
_entity.id
_entity.type
_entity.pdbx_description
1 polymer ?
#
loop_
_entity_poly.entity_id
_entity_poly.type
_entity_poly.pdbx_seq_one_letter_code
_entity_poly.pdbx_strand_id
1 'polypeptide(L)'
;MAYQYDGSAIVITQTATADLSASQYELVMCDTANDSSVVVCAAVTDTPLGVLLNKPGAGEAATVLCAGVTKVATGAAVANGALLGVDATGRVVTQAPANVNPVFGQALTTSGGAGEIITAAIN
;
A
#
# COMPACT_ATOMS: atom_id res chain seq x y z
N MET A 1 -13.93 9.40 20.99
CA MET A 1 -14.81 9.16 19.84
C MET A 1 -14.93 7.68 19.57
N ALA A 2 -16.12 7.21 19.41
CA ALA A 2 -16.31 5.84 19.00
C ALA A 2 -16.62 5.83 17.52
N TYR A 3 -15.97 4.97 16.80
CA TYR A 3 -16.36 4.69 15.44
C TYR A 3 -16.37 3.18 15.26
N GLN A 4 -17.11 2.77 14.28
CA GLN A 4 -17.40 1.38 14.11
C GLN A 4 -16.55 0.80 13.00
N TYR A 5 -15.81 -0.23 13.34
CA TYR A 5 -15.25 -1.12 12.36
C TYR A 5 -16.25 -2.24 12.16
N ASP A 6 -16.95 -2.20 11.10
CA ASP A 6 -17.95 -3.22 10.81
C ASP A 6 -17.41 -4.30 9.88
N GLY A 7 -16.10 -4.40 9.77
CA GLY A 7 -15.47 -5.35 8.87
C GLY A 7 -15.58 -4.98 7.41
N SER A 8 -15.88 -3.72 7.10
CA SER A 8 -16.10 -3.29 5.72
C SER A 8 -14.82 -2.97 4.98
N ALA A 9 -13.69 -3.53 5.35
CA ALA A 9 -12.49 -3.44 4.52
C ALA A 9 -12.79 -3.99 3.13
N ILE A 10 -12.38 -3.24 2.10
CA ILE A 10 -12.56 -3.68 0.72
C ILE A 10 -11.30 -4.42 0.32
N VAL A 11 -11.44 -5.72 0.16
CA VAL A 11 -10.35 -6.62 -0.22
C VAL A 11 -10.75 -7.31 -1.52
N ILE A 12 -9.83 -7.28 -2.50
CA ILE A 12 -10.06 -7.93 -3.78
C ILE A 12 -8.93 -8.90 -4.07
N THR A 13 -9.17 -9.81 -5.01
CA THR A 13 -8.18 -10.76 -5.48
C THR A 13 -7.82 -10.42 -6.92
N GLN A 14 -6.52 -10.27 -7.18
CA GLN A 14 -5.97 -10.02 -8.51
C GLN A 14 -4.88 -11.05 -8.77
N THR A 15 -4.33 -11.07 -9.98
CA THR A 15 -3.20 -11.94 -10.30
C THR A 15 -1.90 -11.15 -10.19
N ALA A 16 -0.90 -11.72 -9.53
CA ALA A 16 0.44 -11.13 -9.50
C ALA A 16 1.14 -11.43 -10.83
N THR A 17 1.50 -10.40 -11.59
CA THR A 17 2.19 -10.57 -12.88
C THR A 17 3.61 -11.07 -12.67
N ALA A 18 4.27 -10.56 -11.64
CA ALA A 18 5.63 -10.95 -11.28
C ALA A 18 5.64 -11.58 -9.89
N ASP A 19 6.79 -12.10 -9.46
CA ASP A 19 6.95 -12.63 -8.11
C ASP A 19 6.91 -11.48 -7.09
N LEU A 20 5.85 -11.45 -6.29
CA LEU A 20 5.65 -10.46 -5.24
C LEU A 20 5.82 -11.06 -3.84
N SER A 21 6.50 -12.19 -3.72
CA SER A 21 6.65 -12.88 -2.43
C SER A 21 7.46 -12.09 -1.41
N ALA A 22 8.24 -11.10 -1.84
CA ALA A 22 8.99 -10.20 -0.98
C ALA A 22 8.29 -8.85 -0.75
N SER A 23 7.08 -8.66 -1.28
CA SER A 23 6.41 -7.36 -1.31
C SER A 23 5.17 -7.30 -0.43
N GLN A 24 5.03 -8.20 0.53
CA GLN A 24 3.90 -8.16 1.46
C GLN A 24 3.88 -6.81 2.19
N TYR A 25 2.68 -6.22 2.30
CA TYR A 25 2.42 -4.91 2.90
C TYR A 25 2.99 -3.73 2.11
N GLU A 26 3.48 -3.96 0.90
CA GLU A 26 3.85 -2.90 -0.03
C GLU A 26 2.66 -2.52 -0.90
N LEU A 27 2.78 -1.37 -1.57
CA LEU A 27 1.71 -0.85 -2.41
C LEU A 27 1.81 -1.45 -3.80
N VAL A 28 0.68 -1.89 -4.31
CA VAL A 28 0.57 -2.43 -5.66
C VAL A 28 -0.34 -1.55 -6.51
N MET A 29 -0.15 -1.61 -7.81
CA MET A 29 -0.93 -0.87 -8.80
C MET A 29 -1.44 -1.83 -9.86
N CYS A 30 -2.43 -1.38 -10.63
CA CYS A 30 -2.91 -2.16 -11.76
C CYS A 30 -1.80 -2.36 -12.78
N ASP A 31 -1.65 -3.57 -13.26
CA ASP A 31 -0.80 -3.84 -14.42
C ASP A 31 -1.62 -3.53 -15.66
N THR A 32 -1.29 -2.43 -16.33
CA THR A 32 -2.09 -1.96 -17.47
C THR A 32 -1.94 -2.82 -18.72
N ALA A 33 -0.99 -3.73 -18.73
CA ALA A 33 -0.78 -4.65 -19.86
C ALA A 33 -1.56 -5.95 -19.73
N ASN A 34 -2.08 -6.26 -18.54
CA ASN A 34 -2.79 -7.50 -18.27
C ASN A 34 -4.01 -7.24 -17.40
N ASP A 35 -5.17 -7.68 -17.84
CA ASP A 35 -6.41 -7.51 -17.09
C ASP A 35 -6.35 -8.24 -15.76
N SER A 36 -6.97 -7.66 -14.75
CA SER A 36 -7.10 -8.25 -13.42
C SER A 36 -5.77 -8.62 -12.77
N SER A 37 -4.71 -7.88 -13.08
CA SER A 37 -3.36 -8.14 -12.60
C SER A 37 -2.78 -6.92 -11.91
N VAL A 38 -1.83 -7.17 -11.00
CA VAL A 38 -1.16 -6.12 -10.24
C VAL A 38 0.35 -6.31 -10.30
N VAL A 39 1.05 -5.18 -10.17
CA VAL A 39 2.49 -5.09 -9.99
C VAL A 39 2.78 -4.18 -8.81
N VAL A 40 3.96 -4.28 -8.22
CA VAL A 40 4.37 -3.37 -7.15
C VAL A 40 4.58 -1.96 -7.73
N CYS A 41 4.21 -0.94 -6.98
CA CYS A 41 4.49 0.45 -7.37
C CYS A 41 6.00 0.66 -7.46
N ALA A 42 6.45 1.37 -8.48
CA ALA A 42 7.87 1.56 -8.77
C ALA A 42 8.25 3.03 -8.94
N ALA A 43 7.32 3.96 -8.82
CA ALA A 43 7.57 5.38 -8.96
C ALA A 43 6.69 6.18 -8.00
N VAL A 44 7.21 7.33 -7.56
CA VAL A 44 6.48 8.22 -6.64
C VAL A 44 5.20 8.77 -7.27
N THR A 45 5.09 8.72 -8.59
CA THR A 45 3.90 9.17 -9.33
C THR A 45 2.90 8.06 -9.62
N ASP A 46 3.21 6.83 -9.26
CA ASP A 46 2.28 5.71 -9.46
C ASP A 46 1.04 5.89 -8.60
N THR A 47 -0.10 5.42 -9.11
CA THR A 47 -1.36 5.44 -8.39
C THR A 47 -1.60 4.07 -7.77
N PRO A 48 -1.44 3.91 -6.45
CA PRO A 48 -1.66 2.62 -5.82
C PRO A 48 -3.12 2.18 -5.93
N LEU A 49 -3.32 0.89 -6.21
CA LEU A 49 -4.62 0.26 -6.09
C LEU A 49 -4.92 -0.08 -4.63
N GLY A 50 -3.91 -0.54 -3.91
CA GLY A 50 -4.04 -0.93 -2.51
C GLY A 50 -2.77 -1.53 -1.96
N VAL A 51 -2.92 -2.19 -0.81
CA VAL A 51 -1.83 -2.84 -0.08
C VAL A 51 -1.88 -4.33 -0.31
N LEU A 52 -0.75 -4.92 -0.65
CA LEU A 52 -0.62 -6.37 -0.83
C LEU A 52 -0.62 -7.04 0.54
N LEU A 53 -1.56 -7.96 0.76
CA LEU A 53 -1.72 -8.61 2.06
C LEU A 53 -1.04 -9.97 2.15
N ASN A 54 -0.69 -10.59 1.03
CA ASN A 54 -0.07 -11.91 1.01
C ASN A 54 1.26 -11.89 0.26
N LYS A 55 1.80 -13.04 -0.02
CA LYS A 55 3.12 -13.21 -0.65
C LYS A 55 3.00 -14.03 -1.93
N PRO A 56 2.32 -13.52 -2.98
CA PRO A 56 2.09 -14.32 -4.17
C PRO A 56 3.36 -14.41 -5.02
N GLY A 57 3.63 -15.61 -5.54
CA GLY A 57 4.57 -15.78 -6.62
C GLY A 57 3.97 -15.33 -7.95
N ALA A 58 4.78 -15.33 -9.01
CA ALA A 58 4.33 -14.96 -10.35
C ALA A 58 3.16 -15.85 -10.78
N GLY A 59 2.08 -15.24 -11.25
CA GLY A 59 0.88 -15.95 -11.70
C GLY A 59 -0.05 -16.38 -10.58
N GLU A 60 0.30 -16.15 -9.33
CA GLU A 60 -0.54 -16.53 -8.18
C GLU A 60 -1.50 -15.42 -7.80
N ALA A 61 -2.50 -15.78 -6.98
CA ALA A 61 -3.49 -14.82 -6.51
C ALA A 61 -2.88 -13.85 -5.50
N ALA A 62 -3.04 -12.56 -5.78
CA ALA A 62 -2.65 -11.47 -4.89
C ALA A 62 -3.89 -10.95 -4.17
N THR A 63 -3.83 -10.92 -2.85
CA THR A 63 -4.90 -10.34 -2.02
C THR A 63 -4.55 -8.88 -1.76
N VAL A 64 -5.42 -7.97 -2.20
CA VAL A 64 -5.16 -6.53 -2.16
C VAL A 64 -6.24 -5.83 -1.34
N LEU A 65 -5.83 -5.09 -0.33
CA LEU A 65 -6.75 -4.26 0.46
C LEU A 65 -6.81 -2.87 -0.18
N CYS A 66 -7.98 -2.52 -0.69
CA CYS A 66 -8.19 -1.25 -1.38
C CYS A 66 -8.68 -0.15 -0.45
N ALA A 67 -9.31 -0.49 0.66
CA ALA A 67 -9.75 0.46 1.67
C ALA A 67 -9.88 -0.24 3.02
N GLY A 68 -9.55 0.44 4.10
CA GLY A 68 -9.62 -0.10 5.44
C GLY A 68 -8.38 0.22 6.25
N VAL A 69 -8.15 -0.52 7.33
CA VAL A 69 -6.98 -0.35 8.20
C VAL A 69 -6.12 -1.60 8.09
N THR A 70 -4.83 -1.40 7.82
CA THR A 70 -3.92 -2.53 7.61
C THR A 70 -2.50 -2.15 7.98
N LYS A 71 -1.63 -3.15 7.94
CA LYS A 71 -0.18 -2.96 8.03
C LYS A 71 0.36 -2.51 6.69
N VAL A 72 1.35 -1.63 6.73
CA VAL A 72 2.08 -1.19 5.53
C VAL A 72 3.57 -1.09 5.82
N ALA A 73 4.38 -1.38 4.82
CA ALA A 73 5.83 -1.25 4.92
C ALA A 73 6.24 0.19 4.61
N THR A 74 7.09 0.77 5.43
CA THR A 74 7.57 2.14 5.25
C THR A 74 8.90 2.18 4.53
N GLY A 75 9.09 3.23 3.71
CA GLY A 75 10.34 3.50 3.02
C GLY A 75 11.21 4.56 3.69
N ALA A 76 10.70 5.18 4.77
CA ALA A 76 11.41 6.20 5.54
C ALA A 76 10.69 6.37 6.88
N ALA A 77 11.22 7.23 7.75
CA ALA A 77 10.54 7.59 8.99
C ALA A 77 9.21 8.29 8.68
N VAL A 78 8.16 7.88 9.37
CA VAL A 78 6.81 8.41 9.18
C VAL A 78 6.22 8.72 10.55
N ALA A 79 5.70 9.92 10.73
CA ALA A 79 5.05 10.30 11.97
C ALA A 79 3.61 9.80 12.01
N ASN A 80 3.12 9.51 13.20
CA ASN A 80 1.69 9.24 13.40
C ASN A 80 0.87 10.42 12.89
N GLY A 81 -0.16 10.14 12.13
CA GLY A 81 -1.04 11.17 11.54
C GLY A 81 -0.56 11.71 10.19
N ALA A 82 0.63 11.34 9.73
CA ALA A 82 1.13 11.81 8.44
C ALA A 82 0.29 11.27 7.29
N LEU A 83 0.08 12.10 6.29
CA LEU A 83 -0.51 11.65 5.03
C LEU A 83 0.53 10.86 4.24
N LEU A 84 0.09 9.78 3.61
CA LEU A 84 0.98 8.81 3.02
C LEU A 84 0.94 8.85 1.50
N GLY A 85 2.10 8.76 0.90
CA GLY A 85 2.30 8.53 -0.51
C GLY A 85 3.14 7.28 -0.73
N VAL A 86 3.50 7.00 -1.96
CA VAL A 86 4.33 5.86 -2.34
C VAL A 86 5.74 6.33 -2.70
N ASP A 87 6.74 5.53 -2.38
CA ASP A 87 8.11 5.76 -2.85
C ASP A 87 8.42 4.93 -4.12
N ALA A 88 9.65 4.98 -4.58
CA ALA A 88 10.06 4.27 -5.79
C ALA A 88 10.19 2.76 -5.60
N THR A 89 9.98 2.24 -4.39
CA THR A 89 10.10 0.81 -4.08
C THR A 89 8.77 0.17 -3.67
N GLY A 90 7.66 0.91 -3.76
CA GLY A 90 6.35 0.41 -3.37
C GLY A 90 6.05 0.54 -1.87
N ARG A 91 6.90 1.21 -1.12
CA ARG A 91 6.70 1.44 0.32
C ARG A 91 6.05 2.78 0.56
N VAL A 92 5.43 2.95 1.72
CA VAL A 92 4.81 4.22 2.07
C VAL A 92 5.84 5.19 2.65
N VAL A 93 5.66 6.45 2.30
CA VAL A 93 6.43 7.57 2.85
C VAL A 93 5.47 8.72 3.14
N THR A 94 5.92 9.69 3.92
CA THR A 94 5.14 10.91 4.15
C THR A 94 4.97 11.65 2.83
N GLN A 95 3.73 12.00 2.51
CA GLN A 95 3.43 12.79 1.32
C GLN A 95 3.87 14.23 1.54
N ALA A 96 4.74 14.73 0.69
CA ALA A 96 5.21 16.11 0.78
C ALA A 96 4.08 17.09 0.43
N PRO A 97 3.90 18.20 1.19
CA PRO A 97 2.79 19.13 0.94
C PRO A 97 2.79 19.74 -0.46
N ALA A 98 3.96 19.91 -1.07
CA ALA A 98 4.08 20.46 -2.43
C ALA A 98 3.97 19.38 -3.52
N ASN A 99 3.79 18.14 -3.13
CA ASN A 99 3.75 17.03 -4.06
C ASN A 99 2.35 16.87 -4.61
N VAL A 100 2.24 16.69 -5.92
CA VAL A 100 0.95 16.46 -6.58
C VAL A 100 0.60 14.99 -6.68
N ASN A 101 1.42 14.11 -6.12
CA ASN A 101 1.18 12.68 -6.16
C ASN A 101 -0.05 12.31 -5.33
N PRO A 102 -0.75 11.24 -5.68
CA PRO A 102 -1.93 10.81 -4.92
C PRO A 102 -1.60 10.53 -3.46
N VAL A 103 -2.46 11.03 -2.57
CA VAL A 103 -2.43 10.64 -1.16
C VAL A 103 -3.09 9.27 -1.06
N PHE A 104 -2.40 8.33 -0.43
CA PHE A 104 -2.84 6.94 -0.34
C PHE A 104 -3.59 6.65 0.95
N GLY A 105 -3.20 7.28 2.04
CA GLY A 105 -3.81 7.04 3.34
C GLY A 105 -3.17 7.89 4.42
N GLN A 106 -3.36 7.47 5.67
CA GLN A 106 -2.85 8.19 6.83
C GLN A 106 -2.25 7.21 7.82
N ALA A 107 -1.08 7.55 8.36
CA ALA A 107 -0.41 6.72 9.35
C ALA A 107 -1.15 6.78 10.70
N LEU A 108 -1.36 5.63 11.30
CA LEU A 108 -1.94 5.51 12.63
C LEU A 108 -0.89 5.21 13.70
N THR A 109 0.30 4.81 13.30
CA THR A 109 1.44 4.59 14.20
C THR A 109 2.70 5.19 13.57
N THR A 110 3.74 5.32 14.38
CA THR A 110 5.00 5.96 13.95
C THR A 110 5.99 4.92 13.45
N SER A 111 6.71 5.25 12.38
CA SER A 111 7.87 4.50 11.91
C SER A 111 9.13 5.31 12.17
N GLY A 112 10.18 4.66 12.67
CA GLY A 112 11.49 5.29 12.91
C GLY A 112 12.41 5.25 11.69
N GLY A 113 12.08 4.51 10.65
CA GLY A 113 12.94 4.40 9.46
C GLY A 113 12.38 3.45 8.43
N ALA A 114 13.15 3.26 7.36
CA ALA A 114 12.79 2.37 6.26
C ALA A 114 12.73 0.90 6.72
N GLY A 115 11.81 0.15 6.14
CA GLY A 115 11.68 -1.27 6.39
C GLY A 115 10.83 -1.64 7.60
N GLU A 116 10.30 -0.66 8.33
CA GLU A 116 9.40 -0.92 9.44
C GLU A 116 7.97 -1.10 8.94
N ILE A 117 7.17 -1.80 9.74
CA ILE A 117 5.74 -2.00 9.46
C ILE A 117 4.95 -1.12 10.41
N ILE A 118 4.07 -0.31 9.86
CA ILE A 118 3.15 0.52 10.64
C ILE A 118 1.71 0.16 10.33
N THR A 119 0.80 0.67 11.14
CA THR A 119 -0.63 0.59 10.88
C THR A 119 -1.08 1.86 10.18
N ALA A 120 -1.86 1.72 9.12
CA ALA A 120 -2.35 2.85 8.35
C ALA A 120 -3.81 2.66 7.95
N ALA A 121 -4.53 3.78 7.87
CA ALA A 121 -5.86 3.82 7.28
C ALA A 121 -5.72 4.13 5.80
N ILE A 122 -6.30 3.29 4.97
CA ILE A 122 -6.21 3.35 3.51
C ILE A 122 -7.56 3.76 2.96
N ASN A 123 -7.56 4.68 2.04
CA ASN A 123 -8.79 5.17 1.41
C ASN A 123 -8.80 5.02 -0.11
#